data_44a8dab9c9cd75a9fde04b02ed8e1be9
#
_entry.id   44a8dab9c9cd75a9fde04b02ed8e1be9
#
_cell.length_a   1.000
_cell.length_b   1.000
_cell.length_c   1.000
_cell.angle_alpha   90.00
_cell.angle_beta   90.00
_cell.angle_gamma   90.00
#
_symmetry.space_group_name_H-M   'P 1'
#
loop_
_entity.id
_entity.type
_entity.pdbx_description
1 polymer ?
#
loop_
_entity_poly.entity_id
_entity_poly.type
_entity_poly.pdbx_seq_one_letter_code
_entity_poly.pdbx_strand_id
1 'polypeptide(L)'
;FNTHAEQLVGDAENGITGVIATDADGKHVQFNASKGVVIATGDIGGNDEMLNAWSPIATRADANVYTPAGANTGDGILMGCWAGAAISKSSASPMIHPFTIQTRDYNLTGFMLTLLAVNQNGDRFMNEMPFEPYVTDGRMNQPGNVAWSIFDANYGDVLKSHWGDSYETRMA
;
A
#
# COMPACT_ATOMS: atom_id res chain seq x y z
N PHE A 1 4.93 1.83 25.29
CA PHE A 1 3.63 1.30 24.88
C PHE A 1 2.52 2.20 25.39
N ASN A 2 1.35 2.18 24.76
CA ASN A 2 0.19 3.00 25.11
C ASN A 2 0.51 4.50 25.18
N THR A 3 1.33 4.98 24.26
CA THR A 3 1.75 6.38 24.18
C THR A 3 1.70 6.78 22.70
N HIS A 4 0.81 7.70 22.37
CA HIS A 4 0.55 8.14 21.01
C HIS A 4 1.35 9.41 20.71
N ALA A 5 2.18 9.37 19.66
CA ALA A 5 2.93 10.54 19.22
C ALA A 5 2.01 11.52 18.49
N GLU A 6 2.11 12.81 18.81
CA GLU A 6 1.22 13.83 18.28
C GLU A 6 1.94 14.95 17.54
N GLN A 7 3.17 15.28 17.96
CA GLN A 7 3.88 16.41 17.40
C GLN A 7 5.40 16.23 17.52
N LEU A 8 6.13 16.66 16.50
CA LEU A 8 7.57 16.84 16.58
C LEU A 8 7.93 18.14 17.29
N VAL A 9 9.01 18.13 18.06
CA VAL A 9 9.57 19.32 18.70
C VAL A 9 10.71 19.85 17.84
N GLY A 10 10.56 21.08 17.38
CA GLY A 10 11.49 21.70 16.43
C GLY A 10 10.89 21.83 15.04
N ASP A 11 11.71 22.20 14.08
CA ASP A 11 11.31 22.44 12.70
C ASP A 11 12.47 22.11 11.72
N ALA A 12 12.20 22.29 10.42
CA ALA A 12 13.16 21.99 9.36
C ALA A 12 14.39 22.94 9.38
N GLU A 13 14.29 24.14 9.96
CA GLU A 13 15.39 25.11 10.02
C GLU A 13 16.31 24.85 11.23
N ASN A 14 15.71 24.54 12.39
CA ASN A 14 16.42 24.40 13.66
C ASN A 14 16.71 22.95 14.05
N GLY A 15 16.15 22.01 13.30
CA GLY A 15 16.25 20.57 13.56
C GLY A 15 15.21 20.07 14.57
N ILE A 16 15.00 18.76 14.53
CA ILE A 16 14.03 18.06 15.39
C ILE A 16 14.76 17.57 16.65
N THR A 17 14.25 18.00 17.80
CA THR A 17 14.86 17.74 19.11
C THR A 17 14.02 16.86 20.04
N GLY A 18 12.86 16.41 19.57
CA GLY A 18 12.01 15.53 20.37
C GLY A 18 10.64 15.28 19.77
N VAL A 19 9.81 14.62 20.57
CA VAL A 19 8.41 14.29 20.26
C VAL A 19 7.53 14.60 21.46
N ILE A 20 6.38 15.20 21.24
CA ILE A 20 5.29 15.26 22.19
C ILE A 20 4.36 14.10 21.92
N ALA A 21 3.95 13.41 22.97
CA ALA A 21 3.05 12.27 22.90
C ALA A 21 2.05 12.31 24.04
N THR A 22 0.92 11.66 23.89
CA THR A 22 -0.09 11.46 24.93
C THR A 22 0.03 10.04 25.50
N ASP A 23 0.19 9.93 26.80
CA ASP A 23 0.28 8.64 27.50
C ASP A 23 -1.11 8.00 27.73
N ALA A 24 -1.12 6.83 28.36
CA ALA A 24 -2.34 6.09 28.64
C ALA A 24 -3.31 6.82 29.60
N ASP A 25 -2.81 7.77 30.39
CA ASP A 25 -3.61 8.60 31.32
C ASP A 25 -4.10 9.89 30.67
N GLY A 26 -3.80 10.09 29.39
CA GLY A 26 -4.17 11.30 28.65
C GLY A 26 -3.27 12.51 28.92
N LYS A 27 -2.09 12.30 29.49
CA LYS A 27 -1.13 13.38 29.77
C LYS A 27 -0.16 13.54 28.62
N HIS A 28 0.14 14.79 28.27
CA HIS A 28 1.20 15.10 27.32
C HIS A 28 2.58 14.90 27.97
N VAL A 29 3.41 14.12 27.30
CA VAL A 29 4.79 13.82 27.68
C VAL A 29 5.71 14.21 26.54
N GLN A 30 6.79 14.92 26.85
CA GLN A 30 7.81 15.23 25.86
C GLN A 30 9.00 14.28 26.01
N PHE A 31 9.37 13.67 24.89
CA PHE A 31 10.60 12.87 24.77
C PHE A 31 11.66 13.68 24.03
N ASN A 32 12.76 13.98 24.69
CA ASN A 32 13.86 14.71 24.06
C ASN A 32 14.81 13.76 23.35
N ALA A 33 15.25 14.15 22.16
CA ALA A 33 16.16 13.40 21.31
C ALA A 33 17.42 14.24 21.03
N SER A 34 18.58 13.74 21.42
CA SER A 34 19.85 14.45 21.22
C SER A 34 20.44 14.32 19.81
N LYS A 35 19.96 13.35 19.01
CA LYS A 35 20.50 13.06 17.68
C LYS A 35 19.46 13.18 16.57
N GLY A 36 18.17 13.14 16.90
CA GLY A 36 17.08 13.18 15.94
C GLY A 36 15.97 12.19 16.28
N VAL A 37 14.90 12.21 15.49
CA VAL A 37 13.72 11.36 15.61
C VAL A 37 13.57 10.54 14.34
N VAL A 38 13.31 9.25 14.48
CA VAL A 38 12.98 8.34 13.38
C VAL A 38 11.47 8.18 13.32
N ILE A 39 10.87 8.54 12.19
CA ILE A 39 9.45 8.31 11.92
C ILE A 39 9.30 6.92 11.30
N ALA A 40 8.61 6.01 11.99
CA ALA A 40 8.35 4.64 11.57
C ALA A 40 6.89 4.26 11.88
N THR A 41 5.95 5.19 11.60
CA THR A 41 4.54 5.11 12.01
C THR A 41 3.63 4.46 10.97
N GLY A 42 4.21 3.89 9.92
CA GLY A 42 3.44 3.28 8.84
C GLY A 42 3.02 4.28 7.76
N ASP A 43 1.99 3.89 7.02
CA ASP A 43 1.49 4.59 5.84
C ASP A 43 0.18 5.37 6.11
N ILE A 44 -0.60 5.61 5.05
CA ILE A 44 -1.84 6.38 5.06
C ILE A 44 -3.09 5.51 4.80
N GLY A 45 -2.93 4.18 4.74
CA GLY A 45 -4.00 3.28 4.32
C GLY A 45 -5.27 3.33 5.18
N GLY A 46 -5.18 3.79 6.42
CA GLY A 46 -6.31 3.97 7.33
C GLY A 46 -6.89 5.39 7.37
N ASN A 47 -6.46 6.28 6.46
CA ASN A 47 -6.91 7.67 6.41
C ASN A 47 -7.49 8.00 5.04
N ASP A 48 -8.81 7.97 4.92
CA ASP A 48 -9.52 8.20 3.67
C ASP A 48 -9.27 9.59 3.07
N GLU A 49 -9.10 10.61 3.90
CA GLU A 49 -8.81 11.96 3.44
C GLU A 49 -7.44 12.03 2.76
N MET A 50 -6.41 11.44 3.39
CA MET A 50 -5.07 11.38 2.82
C MET A 50 -5.02 10.49 1.59
N LEU A 51 -5.74 9.35 1.57
CA LEU A 51 -5.86 8.50 0.39
C LEU A 51 -6.49 9.27 -0.78
N ASN A 52 -7.58 9.99 -0.57
CA ASN A 52 -8.21 10.80 -1.60
C ASN A 52 -7.28 11.91 -2.13
N ALA A 53 -6.49 12.53 -1.25
CA ALA A 53 -5.59 13.62 -1.64
C ALA A 53 -4.32 13.12 -2.36
N TRP A 54 -3.73 12.00 -1.91
CA TRP A 54 -2.39 11.60 -2.33
C TRP A 54 -2.34 10.29 -3.13
N SER A 55 -3.38 9.47 -3.04
CA SER A 55 -3.49 8.20 -3.76
C SER A 55 -4.93 7.91 -4.17
N PRO A 56 -5.56 8.77 -4.98
CA PRO A 56 -6.99 8.66 -5.28
C PRO A 56 -7.37 7.32 -5.93
N ILE A 57 -6.45 6.65 -6.62
CA ILE A 57 -6.71 5.32 -7.17
C ILE A 57 -6.94 4.27 -6.08
N ALA A 58 -6.32 4.43 -4.90
CA ALA A 58 -6.49 3.50 -3.78
C ALA A 58 -7.93 3.48 -3.25
N THR A 59 -8.65 4.59 -3.38
CA THR A 59 -10.06 4.68 -2.94
C THR A 59 -11.04 3.90 -3.83
N ARG A 60 -10.56 3.40 -4.97
CA ARG A 60 -11.31 2.54 -5.88
C ARG A 60 -11.16 1.05 -5.56
N ALA A 61 -10.30 0.70 -4.60
CA ALA A 61 -10.15 -0.68 -4.15
C ALA A 61 -11.36 -1.11 -3.33
N ASP A 62 -11.79 -2.36 -3.49
CA ASP A 62 -12.97 -2.91 -2.80
C ASP A 62 -12.72 -3.14 -1.30
N ALA A 63 -11.46 -3.31 -0.91
CA ALA A 63 -11.07 -3.54 0.48
C ALA A 63 -9.64 -3.11 0.75
N ASN A 64 -9.37 -2.73 2.00
CA ASN A 64 -8.04 -2.57 2.56
C ASN A 64 -7.75 -3.74 3.51
N VAL A 65 -6.92 -4.69 3.06
CA VAL A 65 -6.67 -5.95 3.79
C VAL A 65 -5.52 -5.86 4.79
N TYR A 66 -4.67 -4.84 4.67
CA TYR A 66 -3.45 -4.75 5.48
C TYR A 66 -3.56 -3.79 6.66
N THR A 67 -4.54 -2.93 6.63
CA THR A 67 -4.68 -1.87 7.62
C THR A 67 -5.93 -2.09 8.45
N PRO A 68 -5.80 -2.47 9.73
CA PRO A 68 -6.95 -2.47 10.62
C PRO A 68 -7.58 -1.08 10.69
N ALA A 69 -8.88 -1.01 10.86
CA ALA A 69 -9.57 0.28 11.01
C ALA A 69 -8.93 1.10 12.13
N GLY A 70 -8.57 2.36 11.82
CA GLY A 70 -7.91 3.27 12.75
C GLY A 70 -6.40 3.07 12.93
N ALA A 71 -5.75 2.22 12.12
CA ALA A 71 -4.30 2.12 12.03
C ALA A 71 -3.79 2.76 10.74
N ASN A 72 -2.49 3.09 10.70
CA ASN A 72 -1.82 3.70 9.53
C ASN A 72 -2.55 4.96 9.04
N THR A 73 -2.78 5.88 9.96
CA THR A 73 -3.54 7.12 9.73
C THR A 73 -2.69 8.25 9.18
N GLY A 74 -1.39 7.99 8.93
CA GLY A 74 -0.49 8.97 8.35
C GLY A 74 0.08 10.00 9.33
N ASP A 75 -0.08 9.78 10.63
CA ASP A 75 0.29 10.74 11.68
C ASP A 75 1.74 11.19 11.59
N GLY A 76 2.67 10.26 11.36
CA GLY A 76 4.09 10.61 11.24
C GLY A 76 4.39 11.45 9.99
N ILE A 77 3.67 11.22 8.90
CA ILE A 77 3.79 12.01 7.68
C ILE A 77 3.28 13.43 7.96
N LEU A 78 2.11 13.55 8.60
CA LEU A 78 1.56 14.86 8.99
C LEU A 78 2.47 15.61 9.95
N MET A 79 2.97 14.94 11.00
CA MET A 79 3.94 15.53 11.91
C MET A 79 5.19 16.04 11.20
N GLY A 80 5.69 15.29 10.22
CA GLY A 80 6.81 15.72 9.38
C GLY A 80 6.48 16.97 8.57
N CYS A 81 5.29 17.02 7.96
CA CYS A 81 4.83 18.18 7.20
C CYS A 81 4.66 19.42 8.07
N TRP A 82 4.08 19.29 9.24
CA TRP A 82 3.93 20.40 10.20
C TRP A 82 5.29 20.92 10.68
N ALA A 83 6.29 20.05 10.74
CA ALA A 83 7.66 20.44 11.06
C ALA A 83 8.44 20.99 9.85
N GLY A 84 7.82 21.12 8.68
CA GLY A 84 8.41 21.71 7.49
C GLY A 84 9.01 20.72 6.50
N ALA A 85 8.79 19.42 6.65
CA ALA A 85 9.21 18.43 5.67
C ALA A 85 8.44 18.56 4.36
N ALA A 86 9.12 18.35 3.24
CA ALA A 86 8.50 18.31 1.93
C ALA A 86 7.95 16.93 1.63
N ILE A 87 6.78 16.90 0.97
CA ILE A 87 6.22 15.68 0.38
C ILE A 87 6.59 15.60 -1.10
N SER A 88 6.78 14.38 -1.60
CA SER A 88 6.93 14.14 -3.04
C SER A 88 5.72 14.69 -3.80
N LYS A 89 5.99 15.34 -4.93
CA LYS A 89 4.94 15.86 -5.82
C LYS A 89 4.25 14.77 -6.65
N SER A 90 4.84 13.56 -6.69
CA SER A 90 4.18 12.42 -7.32
C SER A 90 3.14 11.84 -6.36
N SER A 91 2.00 11.42 -6.90
CA SER A 91 1.02 10.67 -6.12
C SER A 91 1.63 9.39 -5.57
N ALA A 92 1.19 8.99 -4.38
CA ALA A 92 1.57 7.71 -3.81
C ALA A 92 0.97 6.58 -4.66
N SER A 93 1.80 5.63 -5.07
CA SER A 93 1.33 4.44 -5.79
C SER A 93 0.91 3.38 -4.78
N PRO A 94 -0.37 3.02 -4.72
CA PRO A 94 -0.83 1.98 -3.81
C PRO A 94 -0.39 0.61 -4.31
N MET A 95 -0.15 -0.30 -3.38
CA MET A 95 0.01 -1.70 -3.68
C MET A 95 -1.38 -2.36 -3.65
N ILE A 96 -2.07 -2.36 -4.78
CA ILE A 96 -3.39 -2.96 -4.93
C ILE A 96 -3.23 -4.27 -5.67
N HIS A 97 -3.80 -5.33 -5.12
CA HIS A 97 -3.74 -6.66 -5.68
C HIS A 97 -5.10 -7.06 -6.25
N PRO A 98 -5.14 -7.63 -7.46
CA PRO A 98 -6.36 -8.20 -7.99
C PRO A 98 -6.60 -9.55 -7.31
N PHE A 99 -7.55 -9.62 -6.42
CA PHE A 99 -8.01 -10.89 -5.87
C PHE A 99 -9.08 -11.49 -6.76
N THR A 100 -8.96 -12.75 -7.10
CA THR A 100 -10.08 -13.54 -7.62
C THR A 100 -10.96 -13.91 -6.44
N ILE A 101 -12.06 -13.31 -6.40
CA ILE A 101 -13.02 -13.15 -5.34
C ILE A 101 -13.58 -14.45 -4.78
N GLN A 102 -13.98 -14.34 -3.55
CA GLN A 102 -15.16 -14.85 -2.86
C GLN A 102 -14.96 -15.97 -1.87
N THR A 103 -13.83 -16.17 -1.35
CA THR A 103 -13.76 -16.95 -0.11
C THR A 103 -13.29 -16.08 1.03
N ARG A 104 -13.91 -16.24 2.21
CA ARG A 104 -13.47 -15.65 3.46
C ARG A 104 -12.03 -16.04 3.83
N ASP A 105 -11.49 -17.01 3.14
CA ASP A 105 -10.13 -17.50 3.22
C ASP A 105 -9.38 -16.84 2.07
N TYR A 106 -8.70 -15.73 2.33
CA TYR A 106 -7.86 -14.95 1.42
C TYR A 106 -7.01 -15.84 0.51
N ASN A 107 -7.67 -16.53 -0.42
CA ASN A 107 -6.98 -17.33 -1.39
C ASN A 107 -6.43 -16.37 -2.45
N LEU A 108 -5.15 -16.06 -2.35
CA LEU A 108 -4.40 -15.21 -3.27
C LEU A 108 -4.22 -15.85 -4.66
N THR A 109 -5.07 -16.81 -5.02
CA THR A 109 -5.04 -17.44 -6.33
C THR A 109 -5.32 -16.40 -7.41
N GLY A 110 -4.45 -16.31 -8.36
CA GLY A 110 -4.47 -15.28 -9.41
C GLY A 110 -3.59 -14.07 -9.14
N PHE A 111 -3.10 -13.93 -7.93
CA PHE A 111 -2.09 -13.01 -7.55
C PHE A 111 -0.78 -13.29 -8.28
N MET A 112 -0.26 -12.31 -8.99
CA MET A 112 1.01 -12.40 -9.73
C MET A 112 1.07 -13.41 -10.89
N LEU A 113 -0.05 -13.77 -11.48
CA LEU A 113 -0.02 -14.55 -12.69
C LEU A 113 0.31 -13.65 -13.89
N THR A 114 1.50 -13.83 -14.45
CA THR A 114 1.96 -13.17 -15.68
C THR A 114 1.34 -13.84 -16.91
N LEU A 115 0.02 -13.99 -16.86
CA LEU A 115 -0.76 -14.64 -17.90
C LEU A 115 -1.46 -13.56 -18.74
N LEU A 116 -1.77 -13.90 -19.99
CA LEU A 116 -2.45 -12.98 -20.89
C LEU A 116 -3.69 -12.36 -20.23
N ALA A 117 -3.71 -11.05 -20.13
CA ALA A 117 -4.83 -10.31 -19.56
C ALA A 117 -5.66 -9.65 -20.66
N VAL A 118 -6.95 -9.93 -20.67
CA VAL A 118 -7.92 -9.29 -21.57
C VAL A 118 -9.02 -8.58 -20.77
N ASN A 119 -9.51 -7.46 -21.33
CA ASN A 119 -10.63 -6.74 -20.76
C ASN A 119 -11.99 -7.37 -21.18
N GLN A 120 -13.10 -6.77 -20.77
CA GLN A 120 -14.44 -7.27 -21.09
C GLN A 120 -14.78 -7.23 -22.60
N ASN A 121 -14.01 -6.49 -23.40
CA ASN A 121 -14.18 -6.46 -24.85
C ASN A 121 -13.35 -7.53 -25.56
N GLY A 122 -12.53 -8.29 -24.83
CA GLY A 122 -11.60 -9.27 -25.35
C GLY A 122 -10.27 -8.67 -25.81
N ASP A 123 -10.03 -7.39 -25.55
CA ASP A 123 -8.78 -6.72 -25.95
C ASP A 123 -7.68 -6.95 -24.91
N ARG A 124 -6.48 -7.31 -25.37
CA ARG A 124 -5.28 -7.24 -24.56
C ARG A 124 -4.93 -5.76 -24.36
N PHE A 125 -4.80 -5.32 -23.12
CA PHE A 125 -4.68 -3.90 -22.78
C PHE A 125 -3.36 -3.52 -22.11
N MET A 126 -2.51 -4.49 -21.76
CA MET A 126 -1.27 -4.23 -21.08
C MET A 126 -0.18 -5.26 -21.41
N ASN A 127 1.04 -4.97 -20.98
CA ASN A 127 2.07 -5.97 -20.77
C ASN A 127 1.89 -6.57 -19.36
N GLU A 128 1.88 -7.87 -19.23
CA GLU A 128 1.62 -8.58 -17.98
C GLU A 128 2.89 -8.79 -17.12
N MET A 129 4.05 -8.35 -17.59
CA MET A 129 5.36 -8.54 -16.96
C MET A 129 5.91 -7.34 -16.15
N PRO A 130 5.30 -6.15 -16.12
CA PRO A 130 5.86 -5.05 -15.34
C PRO A 130 5.68 -5.27 -13.85
N PHE A 131 6.35 -4.40 -13.08
CA PHE A 131 6.23 -4.36 -11.62
C PHE A 131 4.76 -4.17 -11.22
N GLU A 132 4.35 -4.90 -10.22
CA GLU A 132 2.96 -5.15 -9.83
C GLU A 132 2.02 -3.92 -9.73
N PRO A 133 2.40 -2.78 -9.15
CA PRO A 133 1.54 -1.60 -9.14
C PRO A 133 1.02 -1.19 -10.52
N TYR A 134 1.85 -1.31 -11.56
CA TYR A 134 1.44 -0.97 -12.93
C TYR A 134 0.45 -1.98 -13.52
N VAL A 135 0.59 -3.26 -13.14
CA VAL A 135 -0.37 -4.31 -13.54
C VAL A 135 -1.73 -4.02 -12.96
N THR A 136 -1.79 -3.62 -11.70
CA THR A 136 -3.05 -3.28 -11.03
C THR A 136 -3.66 -2.01 -11.60
N ASP A 137 -2.89 -0.97 -11.79
CA ASP A 137 -3.34 0.27 -12.44
C ASP A 137 -3.91 -0.01 -13.83
N GLY A 138 -3.23 -0.83 -14.63
CA GLY A 138 -3.71 -1.26 -15.93
C GLY A 138 -5.10 -1.91 -15.86
N ARG A 139 -5.31 -2.80 -14.90
CA ARG A 139 -6.59 -3.50 -14.68
C ARG A 139 -7.68 -2.57 -14.15
N MET A 140 -7.38 -1.74 -13.18
CA MET A 140 -8.33 -0.80 -12.58
C MET A 140 -8.82 0.28 -13.57
N ASN A 141 -8.10 0.49 -14.65
CA ASN A 141 -8.50 1.41 -15.72
C ASN A 141 -9.31 0.74 -16.84
N GLN A 142 -9.58 -0.57 -16.73
CA GLN A 142 -10.43 -1.25 -17.68
C GLN A 142 -11.93 -1.08 -17.34
N PRO A 143 -12.81 -1.21 -18.33
CA PRO A 143 -14.25 -1.17 -18.10
C PRO A 143 -14.67 -2.15 -16.99
N GLY A 144 -15.42 -1.67 -16.02
CA GLY A 144 -15.88 -2.45 -14.86
C GLY A 144 -14.80 -2.85 -13.85
N ASN A 145 -13.55 -2.36 -14.00
CA ASN A 145 -12.38 -2.76 -13.20
C ASN A 145 -12.11 -4.28 -13.24
N VAL A 146 -12.52 -4.94 -14.33
CA VAL A 146 -12.42 -6.39 -14.49
C VAL A 146 -11.48 -6.74 -15.63
N ALA A 147 -10.68 -7.76 -15.39
CA ALA A 147 -9.85 -8.40 -16.40
C ALA A 147 -9.93 -9.93 -16.24
N TRP A 148 -9.77 -10.64 -17.34
CA TRP A 148 -9.68 -12.10 -17.36
C TRP A 148 -8.24 -12.49 -17.65
N SER A 149 -7.70 -13.43 -16.86
CA SER A 149 -6.43 -14.09 -17.17
C SER A 149 -6.74 -15.31 -18.03
N ILE A 150 -6.14 -15.36 -19.22
CA ILE A 150 -6.29 -16.47 -20.16
C ILE A 150 -5.03 -17.31 -20.14
N PHE A 151 -5.18 -18.61 -20.00
CA PHE A 151 -4.08 -19.55 -19.97
C PHE A 151 -4.51 -20.90 -20.55
N ASP A 152 -3.54 -21.66 -21.03
CA ASP A 152 -3.75 -23.00 -21.57
C ASP A 152 -3.41 -24.09 -20.53
N ALA A 153 -3.47 -25.36 -20.95
CA ALA A 153 -3.16 -26.49 -20.08
C ALA A 153 -1.70 -26.54 -19.60
N ASN A 154 -0.79 -25.80 -20.23
CA ASN A 154 0.63 -25.76 -19.88
C ASN A 154 0.96 -24.63 -18.89
N TYR A 155 -0.04 -23.97 -18.31
CA TYR A 155 0.17 -22.84 -17.40
C TYR A 155 1.12 -23.16 -16.23
N GLY A 156 1.13 -24.41 -15.76
CA GLY A 156 2.02 -24.88 -14.71
C GLY A 156 3.51 -24.77 -15.08
N ASP A 157 3.87 -25.16 -16.30
CA ASP A 157 5.24 -25.05 -16.79
C ASP A 157 5.67 -23.60 -17.00
N VAL A 158 4.75 -22.76 -17.46
CA VAL A 158 4.98 -21.31 -17.58
C VAL A 158 5.25 -20.70 -16.22
N LEU A 159 4.42 -20.98 -15.21
CA LEU A 159 4.60 -20.50 -13.86
C LEU A 159 5.89 -21.02 -13.22
N LYS A 160 6.22 -22.27 -13.43
CA LYS A 160 7.45 -22.88 -12.95
C LYS A 160 8.68 -22.21 -13.55
N SER A 161 8.67 -21.92 -14.84
CA SER A 161 9.77 -21.21 -15.49
C SER A 161 9.92 -19.78 -14.98
N HIS A 162 8.82 -19.17 -14.56
CA HIS A 162 8.80 -17.80 -14.06
C HIS A 162 9.21 -17.69 -12.59
N TRP A 163 8.73 -18.61 -11.75
CA TRP A 163 8.98 -18.58 -10.31
C TRP A 163 10.18 -19.42 -9.86
N GLY A 164 10.72 -20.26 -10.74
CA GLY A 164 11.88 -21.11 -10.44
C GLY A 164 11.66 -21.92 -9.16
N ASP A 165 12.62 -21.90 -8.26
CA ASP A 165 12.60 -22.69 -7.02
C ASP A 165 11.47 -22.33 -6.06
N SER A 166 10.84 -21.16 -6.24
CA SER A 166 9.70 -20.74 -5.41
C SER A 166 8.35 -21.32 -5.87
N TYR A 167 8.31 -22.02 -7.02
CA TYR A 167 7.07 -22.52 -7.60
C TYR A 167 6.30 -23.45 -6.65
N GLU A 168 6.98 -24.46 -6.11
CA GLU A 168 6.35 -25.46 -5.22
C GLU A 168 5.77 -24.81 -3.96
N THR A 169 6.49 -23.85 -3.38
CA THR A 169 6.01 -23.11 -2.20
C THR A 169 4.78 -22.26 -2.49
N ARG A 170 4.67 -21.73 -3.71
CA ARG A 170 3.53 -20.87 -4.11
C ARG A 170 2.30 -21.65 -4.54
N MET A 171 2.47 -22.90 -4.95
CA MET A 171 1.40 -23.79 -5.40
C MET A 171 0.86 -24.70 -4.29
N ALA A 172 1.56 -24.78 -3.14
CA ALA A 172 1.13 -25.53 -1.97
C ALA A 172 0.10 -24.78 -1.16
#